data_8901ea7579539dddffb6fc4db7a01bf4
#
_entry.id   8901ea7579539dddffb6fc4db7a01bf4
#
_cell.length_a   1.000
_cell.length_b   1.000
_cell.length_c   1.000
_cell.angle_alpha   90.00
_cell.angle_beta   90.00
_cell.angle_gamma   90.00
#
_symmetry.space_group_name_H-M   'P 1'
#
loop_
_entity.id
_entity.type
_entity.pdbx_description
1 polymer ?
#
loop_
_entity_poly.entity_id
_entity_poly.type
_entity_poly.pdbx_seq_one_letter_code
_entity_poly.pdbx_strand_id
1 'polypeptide(L)'
;MKEFKRYSGVILKHKDEVLLCKRSPEESLPNQWSLPSGHIEGKESPMEAAIREFKEETNIKLPSKLDLIGFINKYQKDGVTKKGMMYVFFYESKKELTPNLEKAKDGHEHTKCQYFSKKN
;
A
#
# COMPACT_ATOMS: atom_id res chain seq x y z
N MET A 1 4.21 25.15 -8.70
CA MET A 1 4.50 24.50 -7.40
C MET A 1 3.78 23.18 -7.33
N LYS A 2 4.51 22.12 -6.96
CA LYS A 2 3.89 20.80 -6.88
C LYS A 2 3.12 20.65 -5.57
N GLU A 3 1.93 20.12 -5.67
CA GLU A 3 1.07 19.88 -4.53
C GLU A 3 1.66 18.82 -3.60
N PHE A 4 1.61 19.07 -2.30
CA PHE A 4 2.02 18.07 -1.30
C PHE A 4 0.94 17.01 -1.24
N LYS A 5 1.30 15.75 -1.48
CA LYS A 5 0.34 14.64 -1.55
C LYS A 5 0.47 13.72 -0.36
N ARG A 6 -0.66 13.23 0.13
CA ARG A 6 -0.68 12.29 1.24
C ARG A 6 -1.24 10.96 0.80
N TYR A 7 -0.59 9.90 1.26
CA TYR A 7 -0.91 8.53 0.89
C TYR A 7 -1.09 7.68 2.14
N SER A 8 -1.75 6.54 1.98
CA SER A 8 -1.82 5.52 3.03
C SER A 8 -1.48 4.18 2.44
N GLY A 9 -0.71 3.38 3.18
CA GLY A 9 -0.35 2.04 2.77
C GLY A 9 -0.46 1.09 3.95
N VAL A 10 -0.47 -0.22 3.66
CA VAL A 10 -0.66 -1.24 4.67
C VAL A 10 0.40 -2.32 4.58
N ILE A 11 0.98 -2.65 5.73
CA ILE A 11 1.81 -3.85 5.89
C ILE A 11 0.86 -4.93 6.40
N LEU A 12 0.52 -5.87 5.53
CA LEU A 12 -0.29 -7.03 5.91
C LEU A 12 0.66 -8.17 6.22
N LYS A 13 0.64 -8.61 7.48
CA LYS A 13 1.49 -9.70 7.94
C LYS A 13 0.67 -10.95 8.20
N HIS A 14 1.18 -12.09 7.76
CA HIS A 14 0.63 -13.40 8.11
C HIS A 14 1.82 -14.29 8.47
N LYS A 15 1.83 -14.80 9.72
CA LYS A 15 2.97 -15.53 10.26
C LYS A 15 4.23 -14.63 10.13
N ASP A 16 5.28 -15.09 9.49
CA ASP A 16 6.52 -14.32 9.35
C ASP A 16 6.63 -13.64 7.99
N GLU A 17 5.51 -13.54 7.26
CA GLU A 17 5.51 -13.02 5.90
C GLU A 17 4.69 -11.76 5.76
N VAL A 18 5.12 -10.90 4.84
CA VAL A 18 4.48 -9.62 4.55
C VAL A 18 4.09 -9.59 3.08
N LEU A 19 2.89 -9.08 2.80
CA LEU A 19 2.40 -8.98 1.43
C LEU A 19 2.98 -7.75 0.72
N LEU A 20 3.61 -7.99 -0.41
CA LEU A 20 4.07 -6.93 -1.30
C LEU A 20 3.51 -7.19 -2.70
N CYS A 21 3.31 -6.11 -3.45
CA CYS A 21 2.80 -6.20 -4.80
C CYS A 21 3.78 -5.56 -5.78
N LYS A 22 3.96 -6.21 -6.92
CA LYS A 22 4.88 -5.74 -7.95
C LYS A 22 4.14 -4.79 -8.89
N ARG A 23 4.63 -3.57 -9.02
CA ARG A 23 3.98 -2.56 -9.85
C ARG A 23 4.06 -2.93 -11.32
N SER A 24 2.98 -2.63 -12.04
CA SER A 24 2.91 -2.90 -13.48
C SER A 24 3.89 -2.04 -14.26
N PRO A 25 4.32 -2.50 -15.45
CA PRO A 25 5.25 -1.72 -16.26
C PRO A 25 4.75 -0.34 -16.65
N GLU A 26 3.43 -0.14 -16.70
CA GLU A 26 2.82 1.13 -17.08
C GLU A 26 2.74 2.14 -15.94
N GLU A 27 2.99 1.69 -14.70
CA GLU A 27 2.89 2.56 -13.54
C GLU A 27 4.21 3.26 -13.24
N SER A 28 4.15 4.31 -12.42
CA SER A 28 5.38 4.94 -11.93
C SER A 28 6.16 3.92 -11.10
N LEU A 29 7.48 4.03 -11.10
CA LEU A 29 8.37 3.07 -10.45
C LEU A 29 8.03 1.65 -10.90
N PRO A 30 8.07 1.40 -12.23
CA PRO A 30 7.59 0.11 -12.76
C PRO A 30 8.39 -1.08 -12.25
N ASN A 31 7.71 -2.20 -12.11
CA ASN A 31 8.30 -3.47 -11.71
C ASN A 31 8.92 -3.51 -10.32
N GLN A 32 8.66 -2.49 -9.48
CA GLN A 32 9.13 -2.49 -8.10
C GLN A 32 8.10 -3.15 -7.19
N TRP A 33 8.60 -3.86 -6.21
CA TRP A 33 7.76 -4.43 -5.16
C TRP A 33 7.50 -3.35 -4.10
N SER A 34 6.24 -3.19 -3.70
CA SER A 34 5.87 -2.14 -2.76
C SER A 34 4.64 -2.55 -1.96
N LEU A 35 4.37 -1.78 -0.91
CA LEU A 35 3.12 -1.94 -0.16
C LEU A 35 1.97 -1.46 -1.03
N PRO A 36 0.82 -2.16 -1.01
CA PRO A 36 -0.40 -1.61 -1.60
C PRO A 36 -0.72 -0.29 -0.91
N SER A 37 -0.87 0.77 -1.68
CA SER A 37 -1.06 2.11 -1.14
C SER A 37 -1.69 3.03 -2.18
N GLY A 38 -2.21 4.17 -1.72
CA GLY A 38 -2.78 5.15 -2.63
C GLY A 38 -3.08 6.46 -1.94
N HIS A 39 -3.61 7.40 -2.69
CA HIS A 39 -3.90 8.74 -2.20
C HIS A 39 -5.04 8.76 -1.20
N ILE A 40 -4.90 9.62 -0.19
CA ILE A 40 -6.01 9.96 0.71
C ILE A 40 -6.90 10.92 -0.05
N GLU A 41 -8.19 10.60 -0.15
CA GLU A 41 -9.13 11.39 -0.93
C GLU A 41 -10.13 12.14 -0.05
N GLY A 42 -10.41 13.39 -0.43
CA GLY A 42 -11.45 14.17 0.22
C GLY A 42 -11.28 14.24 1.72
N LYS A 43 -12.33 13.83 2.42
CA LYS A 43 -12.36 13.89 3.89
C LYS A 43 -12.04 12.55 4.55
N GLU A 44 -11.50 11.61 3.79
CA GLU A 44 -11.10 10.33 4.37
C GLU A 44 -10.06 10.50 5.45
N SER A 45 -10.16 9.69 6.51
CA SER A 45 -9.04 9.56 7.44
C SER A 45 -7.95 8.72 6.76
N PRO A 46 -6.72 8.80 7.24
CA PRO A 46 -5.65 7.94 6.71
C PRO A 46 -6.00 6.46 6.77
N MET A 47 -6.66 5.99 7.84
CA MET A 47 -7.05 4.59 7.95
C MET A 47 -8.13 4.21 6.94
N GLU A 48 -9.12 5.09 6.73
CA GLU A 48 -10.16 4.84 5.74
C GLU A 48 -9.55 4.71 4.34
N ALA A 49 -8.61 5.60 4.02
CA ALA A 49 -7.92 5.54 2.73
C ALA A 49 -7.12 4.25 2.58
N ALA A 50 -6.44 3.84 3.66
CA ALA A 50 -5.63 2.61 3.64
C ALA A 50 -6.50 1.40 3.34
N ILE A 51 -7.64 1.29 4.01
CA ILE A 51 -8.56 0.15 3.83
C ILE A 51 -9.14 0.16 2.41
N ARG A 52 -9.55 1.33 1.93
CA ARG A 52 -10.12 1.46 0.59
C ARG A 52 -9.11 1.11 -0.49
N GLU A 53 -7.91 1.69 -0.42
CA GLU A 53 -6.88 1.44 -1.42
C GLU A 53 -6.43 -0.01 -1.43
N PHE A 54 -6.30 -0.60 -0.25
CA PHE A 54 -5.89 -2.00 -0.15
C PHE A 54 -6.90 -2.90 -0.87
N LYS A 55 -8.19 -2.64 -0.67
CA LYS A 55 -9.25 -3.42 -1.33
C LYS A 55 -9.25 -3.18 -2.84
N GLU A 56 -9.07 -1.93 -3.25
CA GLU A 56 -9.06 -1.61 -4.68
C GLU A 56 -7.91 -2.27 -5.42
N GLU A 57 -6.79 -2.46 -4.75
CA GLU A 57 -5.60 -3.03 -5.39
C GLU A 57 -5.48 -4.54 -5.24
N THR A 58 -6.02 -5.12 -4.18
CA THR A 58 -5.82 -6.55 -3.90
C THR A 58 -7.11 -7.36 -3.77
N ASN A 59 -8.26 -6.69 -3.68
CA ASN A 59 -9.55 -7.30 -3.42
C ASN A 59 -9.66 -7.88 -2.00
N ILE A 60 -8.77 -7.50 -1.10
CA ILE A 60 -8.83 -7.91 0.30
C ILE A 60 -9.46 -6.79 1.12
N LYS A 61 -10.54 -7.12 1.85
CA LYS A 61 -11.18 -6.15 2.75
C LYS A 61 -10.61 -6.33 4.15
N LEU A 62 -9.88 -5.32 4.61
CA LEU A 62 -9.31 -5.32 5.95
C LEU A 62 -10.32 -4.80 6.97
N PRO A 63 -10.23 -5.23 8.23
CA PRO A 63 -11.10 -4.69 9.28
C PRO A 63 -10.68 -3.28 9.66
N SER A 64 -11.57 -2.53 10.32
CA SER A 64 -11.29 -1.17 10.74
C SER A 64 -10.46 -1.12 12.03
N LYS A 65 -9.43 -1.96 12.10
CA LYS A 65 -8.56 -2.09 13.28
C LYS A 65 -7.10 -2.20 12.85
N LEU A 66 -6.64 -1.20 12.12
CA LEU A 66 -5.24 -1.16 11.71
C LEU A 66 -4.45 -0.32 12.71
N ASP A 67 -3.20 -0.70 12.92
CA ASP A 67 -2.31 0.06 13.79
C ASP A 67 -1.47 1.00 12.94
N LEU A 68 -1.49 2.29 13.27
CA LEU A 68 -0.61 3.26 12.64
C LEU A 68 0.77 3.10 13.25
N ILE A 69 1.75 2.68 12.46
CA ILE A 69 3.10 2.44 12.97
C ILE A 69 4.10 3.52 12.57
N GLY A 70 3.71 4.45 11.71
CA GLY A 70 4.61 5.53 11.33
C GLY A 70 4.22 6.13 10.00
N PHE A 71 5.14 6.93 9.48
CA PHE A 71 4.96 7.49 8.16
C PHE A 71 6.30 7.62 7.45
N ILE A 72 6.24 7.66 6.12
CA ILE A 72 7.41 7.79 5.26
C ILE A 72 7.28 9.09 4.47
N ASN A 73 8.32 9.92 4.50
CA ASN A 73 8.36 11.13 3.69
C ASN A 73 8.77 10.78 2.26
N LYS A 74 8.12 11.43 1.31
CA LYS A 74 8.49 11.31 -0.09
C LYS A 74 9.13 12.60 -0.56
N TYR A 75 10.22 12.48 -1.31
CA TYR A 75 11.01 13.62 -1.73
C TYR A 75 11.02 13.77 -3.24
N GLN A 76 11.28 15.00 -3.69
CA GLN A 76 11.51 15.25 -5.11
C GLN A 76 12.89 14.74 -5.50
N LYS A 77 13.22 14.86 -6.77
CA LYS A 77 14.52 14.37 -7.27
C LYS A 77 15.72 15.00 -6.58
N ASP A 78 15.56 16.20 -6.01
CA ASP A 78 16.65 16.86 -5.30
C ASP A 78 17.00 16.17 -3.98
N GLY A 79 16.15 15.23 -3.51
CA GLY A 79 16.38 14.51 -2.28
C GLY A 79 16.17 15.31 -1.02
N VAL A 80 15.75 16.57 -1.13
CA VAL A 80 15.61 17.49 -0.01
C VAL A 80 14.18 18.00 0.15
N THR A 81 13.54 18.40 -0.94
CA THR A 81 12.20 18.96 -0.92
C THR A 81 11.16 17.85 -0.77
N LYS A 82 10.35 17.93 0.28
CA LYS A 82 9.29 16.97 0.49
C LYS A 82 8.16 17.19 -0.51
N LYS A 83 7.75 16.15 -1.23
CA LYS A 83 6.62 16.21 -2.15
C LYS A 83 5.40 15.47 -1.63
N GLY A 84 5.54 14.76 -0.52
CA GLY A 84 4.42 14.04 0.07
C GLY A 84 4.85 13.19 1.23
N MET A 85 3.88 12.45 1.77
CA MET A 85 4.13 11.50 2.84
C MET A 85 3.15 10.35 2.74
N MET A 86 3.52 9.20 3.28
CA MET A 86 2.66 8.04 3.34
C MET A 86 2.53 7.59 4.79
N TYR A 87 1.28 7.48 5.27
CA TYR A 87 0.99 6.83 6.55
C TYR A 87 1.12 5.34 6.36
N VAL A 88 1.80 4.67 7.28
CA VAL A 88 1.99 3.21 7.20
C VAL A 88 1.23 2.55 8.32
N PHE A 89 0.28 1.71 7.93
CA PHE A 89 -0.55 0.94 8.86
C PHE A 89 -0.10 -0.52 8.87
N PHE A 90 -0.33 -1.18 9.98
CA PHE A 90 0.04 -2.57 10.18
C PHE A 90 -1.18 -3.39 10.57
N TYR A 91 -1.32 -4.56 9.97
CA TYR A 91 -2.35 -5.51 10.35
C TYR A 91 -1.79 -6.92 10.28
N GLU A 92 -1.95 -7.67 11.37
CA GLU A 92 -1.53 -9.07 11.40
C GLU A 92 -2.77 -9.95 11.31
N SER A 93 -2.80 -10.83 10.31
CA SER A 93 -3.91 -11.74 10.10
C SER A 93 -3.52 -13.15 10.54
N LYS A 94 -4.42 -13.81 11.27
CA LYS A 94 -4.19 -15.18 11.69
C LYS A 94 -4.32 -16.17 10.55
N LYS A 95 -5.10 -15.81 9.53
CA LYS A 95 -5.25 -16.66 8.35
C LYS A 95 -4.64 -15.95 7.14
N GLU A 96 -4.24 -16.73 6.16
CA GLU A 96 -3.67 -16.17 4.95
C GLU A 96 -4.78 -15.53 4.11
N LEU A 97 -4.66 -14.21 3.88
CA LEU A 97 -5.58 -13.50 3.02
C LEU A 97 -4.99 -13.48 1.62
N THR A 98 -5.76 -13.91 0.65
CA THR A 98 -5.27 -14.09 -0.72
C THR A 98 -5.72 -12.95 -1.62
N PRO A 99 -4.78 -12.22 -2.24
CA PRO A 99 -5.15 -11.18 -3.18
C PRO A 99 -5.74 -11.77 -4.46
N ASN A 100 -6.62 -11.01 -5.10
CA ASN A 100 -7.21 -11.39 -6.38
C ASN A 100 -7.20 -10.18 -7.29
N LEU A 101 -6.16 -10.08 -8.13
CA LEU A 101 -5.98 -8.90 -8.97
C LEU A 101 -7.02 -8.80 -10.09
N GLU A 102 -7.60 -9.91 -10.52
CA GLU A 102 -8.64 -9.87 -11.55
C GLU A 102 -9.91 -9.22 -11.04
N LYS A 103 -10.27 -9.47 -9.78
CA LYS A 103 -11.49 -8.92 -9.17
C LYS A 103 -11.27 -7.57 -8.52
N ALA A 104 -10.02 -7.20 -8.28
CA ALA A 104 -9.72 -5.92 -7.65
C ALA A 104 -9.99 -4.78 -8.64
N LYS A 105 -10.61 -3.70 -8.17
CA LYS A 105 -10.95 -2.55 -9.00
C LYS A 105 -9.72 -2.00 -9.74
N ASP A 106 -8.62 -1.86 -9.03
CA ASP A 106 -7.37 -1.34 -9.58
C ASP A 106 -6.25 -2.38 -9.59
N GLY A 107 -6.63 -3.66 -9.71
CA GLY A 107 -5.66 -4.74 -9.73
C GLY A 107 -4.68 -4.66 -10.89
N HIS A 108 -5.05 -3.96 -11.97
CA HIS A 108 -4.17 -3.78 -13.11
C HIS A 108 -2.92 -2.95 -12.78
N GLU A 109 -2.91 -2.24 -11.66
CA GLU A 109 -1.73 -1.48 -11.24
C GLU A 109 -0.59 -2.37 -10.80
N HIS A 110 -0.86 -3.66 -10.61
CA HIS A 110 0.13 -4.64 -10.18
C HIS A 110 0.11 -5.85 -11.10
N THR A 111 1.27 -6.47 -11.28
CA THR A 111 1.34 -7.71 -12.06
C THR A 111 1.15 -8.94 -11.18
N LYS A 112 1.55 -8.84 -9.92
CA LYS A 112 1.30 -9.91 -8.94
C LYS A 112 1.54 -9.38 -7.53
N CYS A 113 0.95 -10.07 -6.54
CA CYS A 113 1.19 -9.81 -5.14
C CYS A 113 1.63 -11.11 -4.48
N GLN A 114 2.55 -11.04 -3.53
CA GLN A 114 3.17 -12.21 -2.96
C GLN A 114 3.62 -11.93 -1.54
N TYR A 115 3.53 -12.95 -0.71
CA TYR A 115 4.05 -12.88 0.66
C TYR A 115 5.54 -13.15 0.65
N PHE A 116 6.28 -12.33 1.38
CA PHE A 116 7.73 -12.47 1.49
C PHE A 116 8.13 -12.68 2.93
N SER A 117 9.04 -13.62 3.15
CA SER A 117 9.60 -13.89 4.46
C SER A 117 10.79 -12.97 4.71
N LYS A 118 10.93 -12.58 5.98
CA LYS A 118 12.05 -11.74 6.40
C LYS A 118 13.41 -12.41 6.19
N LYS A 119 13.43 -13.74 6.10
CA LYS A 119 14.67 -14.49 5.99
C LYS A 119 15.21 -14.63 4.57
N ASN A 120 14.52 -14.12 3.61
CA ASN A 120 14.95 -14.24 2.20
C ASN A 120 15.65 -13.00 1.70
#